data_58bb3ba5faeed9bc71f229c3cd599c16
#
_entry.id   58bb3ba5faeed9bc71f229c3cd599c16
#
_cell.length_a   1.000
_cell.length_b   1.000
_cell.length_c   1.000
_cell.angle_alpha   90.00
_cell.angle_beta   90.00
_cell.angle_gamma   90.00
#
_symmetry.space_group_name_H-M   'P 1'
#
loop_
_entity.id
_entity.type
_entity.pdbx_description
1 polymer ?
#
loop_
_entity_poly.entity_id
_entity_poly.type
_entity_poly.pdbx_seq_one_letter_code
_entity_poly.pdbx_strand_id
1 'polypeptide(L)'
;MYKRQSKLSEDKSRIEHFREKPKGDGAYVNGGFFALEPSVLDYIEHTGIFWEAEPLTGLAEDGELSAYKHDDFWHAMDTMRDRNVLDEMWTKGEAPWKIWD
;
A
#
# COMPACT_ATOMS: atom_id res chain seq x y z
N MET A 1 1.75 4.42 -2.11
CA MET A 1 1.21 4.45 -0.77
C MET A 1 1.59 3.23 -0.02
N TYR A 2 1.94 3.37 1.26
CA TYR A 2 2.50 2.26 1.94
C TYR A 2 2.06 2.08 3.33
N LYS A 3 2.31 1.00 3.96
CA LYS A 3 1.76 0.75 5.08
C LYS A 3 2.50 0.14 6.08
N ARG A 4 1.96 -0.13 7.10
CA ARG A 4 2.46 -0.50 8.24
C ARG A 4 3.30 -1.68 8.20
N GLN A 5 3.95 -1.98 9.12
CA GLN A 5 4.82 -2.98 9.28
C GLN A 5 5.96 -2.85 8.43
N SER A 6 6.08 -1.73 7.79
CA SER A 6 7.29 -1.40 7.11
C SER A 6 7.98 -0.37 7.95
N LYS A 7 9.25 -0.56 8.15
CA LYS A 7 10.02 0.42 8.89
C LYS A 7 10.55 1.43 7.90
N LEU A 8 10.23 2.69 8.09
CA LEU A 8 10.75 3.76 7.27
C LEU A 8 12.10 4.22 7.78
N SER A 9 12.98 4.63 6.89
CA SER A 9 14.27 5.15 7.24
C SER A 9 14.13 6.56 7.81
N GLU A 10 15.21 7.19 8.21
CA GLU A 10 15.18 8.53 8.79
C GLU A 10 14.63 9.57 7.86
N ASP A 11 14.77 9.42 6.56
CA ASP A 11 14.18 10.37 5.61
C ASP A 11 12.68 10.15 5.47
N LYS A 12 12.15 9.13 6.12
CA LYS A 12 10.74 8.83 6.23
C LYS A 12 10.00 8.56 4.91
N SER A 13 10.74 8.47 3.81
CA SER A 13 10.16 8.06 2.55
C SER A 13 10.74 6.73 2.10
N ARG A 14 11.90 6.33 2.62
CA ARG A 14 12.54 5.08 2.26
C ARG A 14 12.06 3.96 3.16
N ILE A 15 11.77 2.83 2.55
CA ILE A 15 11.33 1.66 3.31
C ILE A 15 12.52 0.75 3.52
N GLU A 16 12.88 0.52 4.78
CA GLU A 16 14.00 -0.34 5.12
C GLU A 16 13.60 -1.80 5.20
N HIS A 17 12.41 -2.08 5.70
CA HIS A 17 11.91 -3.43 5.84
C HIS A 17 10.49 -3.51 5.36
N PHE A 18 10.14 -4.60 4.69
CA PHE A 18 8.78 -4.83 4.27
C PHE A 18 8.30 -6.14 4.88
N ARG A 19 7.17 -6.07 5.58
CA ARG A 19 6.50 -7.27 6.06
C ARG A 19 5.03 -7.10 5.82
N GLU A 20 4.41 -8.16 5.32
CA GLU A 20 3.00 -8.13 5.14
C GLU A 20 2.31 -8.41 6.43
N LYS A 21 1.38 -7.58 6.71
CA LYS A 21 0.46 -7.71 7.75
C LYS A 21 0.72 -7.87 9.14
N PRO A 22 1.03 -6.98 9.84
CA PRO A 22 0.84 -6.99 11.20
C PRO A 22 -0.34 -6.17 11.47
N LYS A 23 -1.02 -6.48 12.45
CA LYS A 23 -2.20 -5.78 12.78
C LYS A 23 -1.97 -4.79 13.88
N GLY A 24 -2.71 -3.71 13.80
CA GLY A 24 -3.01 -2.94 14.98
C GLY A 24 -1.94 -2.09 15.60
N ASP A 25 -0.90 -1.78 14.89
CA ASP A 25 0.12 -0.91 15.46
C ASP A 25 -0.10 0.56 15.13
N GLY A 26 -1.17 0.88 14.44
CA GLY A 26 -1.51 2.27 14.14
C GLY A 26 -0.67 2.93 13.07
N ALA A 27 0.21 2.20 12.42
CA ALA A 27 1.05 2.77 11.39
C ALA A 27 0.40 2.66 10.01
N TYR A 28 1.11 3.13 8.99
CA TYR A 28 0.59 3.11 7.63
C TYR A 28 0.44 1.70 7.11
N VAL A 29 -0.52 1.54 6.22
CA VAL A 29 -0.75 0.27 5.55
C VAL A 29 -0.59 0.42 4.06
N ASN A 30 -0.20 -0.68 3.38
CA ASN A 30 -0.04 -0.69 1.93
C ASN A 30 -1.38 -0.49 1.23
N GLY A 31 -1.50 0.59 0.49
CA GLY A 31 -2.72 0.88 -0.25
C GLY A 31 -2.81 0.21 -1.60
N GLY A 32 -1.79 -0.54 -1.99
CA GLY A 32 -1.84 -1.33 -3.20
C GLY A 32 -1.47 -0.63 -4.50
N PHE A 33 -1.15 0.65 -4.45
CA PHE A 33 -0.77 1.39 -5.66
C PHE A 33 0.74 1.54 -5.73
N PHE A 34 1.30 1.25 -6.90
CA PHE A 34 2.75 1.32 -7.10
C PHE A 34 3.09 2.05 -8.39
N ALA A 35 4.08 2.93 -8.33
CA ALA A 35 4.70 3.50 -9.51
C ALA A 35 6.08 2.89 -9.61
N LEU A 36 6.39 2.24 -10.70
CA LEU A 36 7.56 1.39 -10.81
C LEU A 36 8.40 1.72 -12.03
N GLU A 37 9.71 1.63 -11.87
CA GLU A 37 10.61 1.65 -13.01
C GLU A 37 10.61 0.26 -13.63
N PRO A 38 10.80 0.16 -14.96
CA PRO A 38 10.80 -1.16 -15.59
C PRO A 38 11.84 -2.12 -15.02
N SER A 39 12.93 -1.60 -14.50
CA SER A 39 14.00 -2.44 -13.94
C SER A 39 13.56 -3.26 -12.74
N VAL A 40 12.40 -2.95 -12.13
CA VAL A 40 11.91 -3.76 -11.02
C VAL A 40 11.61 -5.20 -11.45
N LEU A 41 11.42 -5.42 -12.75
CA LEU A 41 11.18 -6.76 -13.25
C LEU A 41 12.34 -7.70 -12.96
N ASP A 42 13.53 -7.15 -12.75
CA ASP A 42 14.70 -7.96 -12.40
C ASP A 42 14.58 -8.60 -11.02
N TYR A 43 13.66 -8.11 -10.20
CA TYR A 43 13.41 -8.67 -8.87
C TYR A 43 12.41 -9.81 -8.91
N ILE A 44 11.81 -10.07 -10.06
CA ILE A 44 10.84 -11.15 -10.21
C ILE A 44 11.52 -12.30 -10.91
N GLU A 45 11.82 -13.35 -10.15
CA GLU A 45 12.59 -14.47 -10.68
C GLU A 45 11.79 -15.46 -11.50
N HIS A 46 10.50 -15.58 -11.24
CA HIS A 46 9.64 -16.48 -12.00
C HIS A 46 8.17 -16.09 -11.77
N THR A 47 7.31 -16.68 -12.59
CA THR A 47 5.90 -16.29 -12.62
C THR A 47 5.08 -16.72 -11.42
N GLY A 48 5.60 -17.60 -10.60
CA GLY A 48 4.88 -18.08 -9.42
C GLY A 48 5.10 -17.27 -8.17
N ILE A 49 5.78 -16.11 -8.29
CA ILE A 49 6.12 -15.34 -7.10
C ILE A 49 5.15 -14.20 -6.89
N PHE A 50 4.79 -13.94 -5.64
CA PHE A 50 3.94 -12.82 -5.32
C PHE A 50 4.74 -11.53 -5.27
N TRP A 51 4.20 -10.48 -5.87
CA TRP A 51 4.86 -9.17 -5.88
C TRP A 51 5.14 -8.66 -4.46
N GLU A 52 4.18 -8.82 -3.56
CA GLU A 52 4.31 -8.30 -2.20
C GLU A 52 5.07 -9.24 -1.27
N ALA A 53 5.92 -10.06 -1.81
CA ALA A 53 6.80 -10.95 -1.07
C ALA A 53 8.25 -10.61 -1.42
N GLU A 54 8.97 -11.56 -2.04
CA GLU A 54 10.39 -11.39 -2.31
C GLU A 54 10.75 -10.15 -3.15
N PRO A 55 10.00 -9.79 -4.20
CA PRO A 55 10.37 -8.60 -4.95
C PRO A 55 10.38 -7.32 -4.12
N LEU A 56 9.34 -7.09 -3.33
CA LEU A 56 9.30 -5.90 -2.49
C LEU A 56 10.32 -5.96 -1.36
N THR A 57 10.54 -7.13 -0.79
CA THR A 57 11.56 -7.31 0.23
C THR A 57 12.94 -6.98 -0.33
N GLY A 58 13.24 -7.48 -1.53
CA GLY A 58 14.52 -7.20 -2.17
C GLY A 58 14.71 -5.72 -2.47
N LEU A 59 13.67 -5.06 -2.96
CA LEU A 59 13.74 -3.63 -3.22
C LEU A 59 13.97 -2.84 -1.94
N ALA A 60 13.33 -3.22 -0.85
CA ALA A 60 13.52 -2.55 0.43
C ALA A 60 14.94 -2.74 0.94
N GLU A 61 15.48 -3.96 0.84
CA GLU A 61 16.84 -4.24 1.27
C GLU A 61 17.87 -3.46 0.46
N ASP A 62 17.60 -3.25 -0.81
CA ASP A 62 18.49 -2.51 -1.68
C ASP A 62 18.32 -0.98 -1.56
N GLY A 63 17.41 -0.54 -0.71
CA GLY A 63 17.16 0.89 -0.55
C GLY A 63 16.43 1.53 -1.71
N GLU A 64 15.74 0.73 -2.51
CA GLU A 64 15.08 1.20 -3.74
C GLU A 64 13.56 1.35 -3.60
N LEU A 65 13.04 1.17 -2.40
CA LEU A 65 11.60 1.24 -2.17
C LEU A 65 11.27 2.48 -1.34
N SER A 66 10.39 3.32 -1.88
CA SER A 66 9.94 4.52 -1.19
C SER A 66 8.45 4.50 -1.00
N ALA A 67 7.96 5.29 -0.07
CA ALA A 67 6.55 5.34 0.25
C ALA A 67 6.02 6.76 0.10
N TYR A 68 4.83 6.86 -0.48
CA TYR A 68 4.06 8.08 -0.41
C TYR A 68 3.05 7.90 0.72
N LYS A 69 3.08 8.77 1.70
CA LYS A 69 2.19 8.69 2.84
C LYS A 69 0.88 9.38 2.52
N HIS A 70 -0.18 8.60 2.48
CA HIS A 70 -1.50 9.12 2.22
C HIS A 70 -2.25 9.22 3.55
N ASP A 71 -2.53 10.43 3.97
CA ASP A 71 -3.14 10.68 5.28
C ASP A 71 -4.64 10.99 5.18
N ASP A 72 -5.18 11.03 3.98
CA ASP A 72 -6.60 11.28 3.76
C ASP A 72 -7.40 9.98 3.76
N PHE A 73 -8.64 10.07 3.35
CA PHE A 73 -9.52 8.92 3.36
C PHE A 73 -8.97 7.77 2.51
N TRP A 74 -9.00 6.59 3.07
CA TRP A 74 -8.71 5.36 2.37
C TRP A 74 -9.44 4.21 3.06
N HIS A 75 -10.09 3.35 2.29
CA HIS A 75 -10.83 2.23 2.84
C HIS A 75 -10.73 1.06 1.88
N ALA A 76 -10.31 -0.07 2.38
CA ALA A 76 -10.23 -1.29 1.59
C ALA A 76 -11.64 -1.81 1.31
N MET A 77 -11.81 -2.49 0.19
CA MET A 77 -13.07 -3.16 -0.11
C MET A 77 -12.80 -4.65 -0.31
N ASP A 78 -12.56 -5.34 0.79
CA ASP A 78 -12.22 -6.75 0.78
C ASP A 78 -13.37 -7.66 1.19
N THR A 79 -14.41 -7.09 1.81
CA THR A 79 -15.54 -7.85 2.30
C THR A 79 -16.85 -7.21 1.86
N MET A 80 -17.95 -7.94 1.99
CA MET A 80 -19.27 -7.37 1.72
C MET A 80 -19.59 -6.20 2.66
N ARG A 81 -19.10 -6.29 3.88
CA ARG A 81 -19.28 -5.20 4.83
C ARG A 81 -18.60 -3.93 4.35
N ASP A 82 -17.38 -4.07 3.84
CA ASP A 82 -16.64 -2.92 3.28
C ASP A 82 -17.40 -2.32 2.11
N ARG A 83 -17.89 -3.18 1.22
CA ARG A 83 -18.65 -2.71 0.07
C ARG A 83 -19.88 -1.95 0.51
N ASN A 84 -20.62 -2.48 1.48
CA ASN A 84 -21.83 -1.84 1.95
C ASN A 84 -21.54 -0.48 2.60
N VAL A 85 -20.44 -0.36 3.33
CA VAL A 85 -20.03 0.91 3.93
C VAL A 85 -19.76 1.95 2.85
N LEU A 86 -18.99 1.56 1.83
CA LEU A 86 -18.63 2.47 0.74
C LEU A 86 -19.86 2.86 -0.08
N ASP A 87 -20.73 1.90 -0.34
CA ASP A 87 -21.96 2.14 -1.11
C ASP A 87 -22.88 3.10 -0.36
N GLU A 88 -22.96 2.96 0.93
CA GLU A 88 -23.77 3.86 1.75
C GLU A 88 -23.21 5.29 1.70
N MET A 89 -21.91 5.45 1.78
CA MET A 89 -21.28 6.77 1.65
C MET A 89 -21.62 7.40 0.31
N TRP A 90 -21.58 6.61 -0.74
CA TRP A 90 -21.91 7.11 -2.08
C TRP A 90 -23.37 7.53 -2.17
N THR A 91 -24.26 6.69 -1.69
CA THR A 91 -25.70 6.94 -1.74
C THR A 91 -26.09 8.18 -0.95
N LYS A 92 -25.44 8.43 0.16
CA LYS A 92 -25.72 9.59 0.99
C LYS A 92 -25.06 10.88 0.51
N GLY A 93 -24.25 10.78 -0.54
CA GLY A 93 -23.51 11.94 -1.03
C GLY A 93 -22.36 12.36 -0.14
N GLU A 94 -21.88 11.45 0.69
CA GLU A 94 -20.79 11.72 1.62
C GLU A 94 -19.48 11.04 1.25
N ALA A 95 -19.35 10.60 0.00
CA ALA A 95 -18.17 9.86 -0.46
C ALA A 95 -16.94 10.78 -0.51
N PRO A 96 -15.97 10.59 0.37
CA PRO A 96 -14.80 11.49 0.40
C PRO A 96 -13.92 11.41 -0.85
N TRP A 97 -14.01 10.30 -1.58
CA TRP A 97 -13.23 10.14 -2.81
C TRP A 97 -13.81 10.88 -4.01
N LYS A 98 -15.05 11.33 -3.91
CA LYS A 98 -15.68 12.04 -5.01
C LYS A 98 -15.30 13.51 -4.93
N ILE A 99 -14.30 13.90 -5.69
CA ILE A 99 -13.79 15.27 -5.70
C ILE A 99 -14.21 16.04 -6.95
N TRP A 100 -15.02 15.42 -7.79
CA TRP A 100 -15.52 16.06 -9.01
C TRP A 100 -17.00 16.43 -8.84
N ASP A 101 -17.48 17.31 -9.70
CA ASP A 101 -18.90 17.75 -9.69
C ASP A 101 -19.82 16.77 -10.40
#